data_f9096258d3045f5d61a286dfd1f0b456
#
_entry.id   f9096258d3045f5d61a286dfd1f0b456
#
_cell.length_a   1.000
_cell.length_b   1.000
_cell.length_c   1.000
_cell.angle_alpha   90.00
_cell.angle_beta   90.00
_cell.angle_gamma   90.00
#
_symmetry.space_group_name_H-M   'P 1'
#
loop_
_entity.id
_entity.type
_entity.pdbx_description
1 polymer ?
#
loop_
_entity_poly.entity_id
_entity_poly.type
_entity_poly.pdbx_seq_one_letter_code
_entity_poly.pdbx_strand_id
1 'polypeptide(L)'
;LSIISGSAKREVPIHTMKGLMKMETNLRYRIGVDVGRRVSAEEAVKWAAENEVYYFDIQTDIAPNRLESFDEERCKGIRTVCDQQGLHLGLHTLSGVNIAEISPFLRDATDAYLRAYIDLAKRIGAEWIVVHGGYHFTSCRKMRMQASIDRLKRAVEYAEKQNVLLLLENLNGEPELAEVHYMPDNLADTKYYFAQIQSPNLRWSFTINHAHFDPIGIAGFVDGMDMSLCEEVRVADNNGEYELHMLPGTGTVDFGDLFKRIEANGFTGHYMNGFGSLQDMLTGREYMLDHARAAGVAGA
;
A
#
# COMPACT_ATOMS: atom_id res chain seq x y z
N LEU A 1 -15.13 -44.65 4.28
CA LEU A 1 -16.12 -43.57 4.31
C LEU A 1 -15.36 -42.26 4.40
N SER A 2 -15.11 -41.63 3.26
CA SER A 2 -14.49 -40.32 3.13
C SER A 2 -15.59 -39.27 3.13
N ILE A 3 -15.50 -38.30 4.04
CA ILE A 3 -16.33 -37.10 4.02
C ILE A 3 -15.52 -36.02 3.38
N ILE A 4 -15.83 -35.67 2.13
CA ILE A 4 -15.31 -34.52 1.42
C ILE A 4 -16.18 -33.33 1.87
N SER A 5 -15.62 -32.43 2.64
CA SER A 5 -16.25 -31.13 2.93
C SER A 5 -16.03 -30.19 1.73
N GLY A 6 -17.06 -30.06 0.91
CA GLY A 6 -17.08 -29.07 -0.18
C GLY A 6 -17.23 -27.66 0.38
N SER A 7 -16.23 -26.80 0.19
CA SER A 7 -16.42 -25.35 0.32
C SER A 7 -17.34 -24.91 -0.83
N ALA A 8 -18.52 -24.42 -0.51
CA ALA A 8 -19.44 -23.84 -1.47
C ALA A 8 -18.80 -22.57 -2.05
N LYS A 9 -18.28 -22.65 -3.27
CA LYS A 9 -17.98 -21.46 -4.07
C LYS A 9 -19.31 -20.75 -4.32
N ARG A 10 -19.47 -19.52 -3.80
CA ARG A 10 -20.60 -18.66 -4.18
C ARG A 10 -20.52 -18.42 -5.68
N GLU A 11 -21.50 -18.91 -6.41
CA GLU A 11 -21.68 -18.56 -7.84
C GLU A 11 -22.05 -17.08 -7.93
N VAL A 12 -21.13 -16.26 -8.43
CA VAL A 12 -21.38 -14.86 -8.74
C VAL A 12 -22.18 -14.82 -10.06
N PRO A 13 -23.31 -14.10 -10.13
CA PRO A 13 -24.10 -14.03 -11.37
C PRO A 13 -23.28 -13.50 -12.54
N ILE A 14 -23.45 -14.05 -13.75
CA ILE A 14 -22.68 -13.71 -14.96
C ILE A 14 -22.72 -12.20 -15.31
N HIS A 15 -23.81 -11.52 -14.99
CA HIS A 15 -23.91 -10.06 -15.14
C HIS A 15 -23.00 -9.28 -14.18
N THR A 16 -22.81 -9.78 -12.96
CA THR A 16 -21.91 -9.22 -11.96
C THR A 16 -20.44 -9.49 -12.34
N MET A 17 -20.14 -10.69 -12.88
CA MET A 17 -18.78 -11.01 -13.35
C MET A 17 -18.31 -10.13 -14.53
N LYS A 18 -19.20 -9.83 -15.50
CA LYS A 18 -18.85 -8.90 -16.60
C LYS A 18 -18.68 -7.45 -16.10
N GLY A 19 -19.43 -7.06 -15.09
CA GLY A 19 -19.28 -5.77 -14.42
C GLY A 19 -17.96 -5.67 -13.67
N LEU A 20 -17.62 -6.69 -12.87
CA LEU A 20 -16.34 -6.79 -12.14
C LEU A 20 -15.14 -6.79 -13.09
N MET A 21 -15.15 -7.63 -14.15
CA MET A 21 -14.06 -7.63 -15.15
C MET A 21 -13.90 -6.28 -15.86
N LYS A 22 -14.99 -5.53 -16.09
CA LYS A 22 -14.94 -4.18 -16.70
C LYS A 22 -14.38 -3.16 -15.70
N MET A 23 -14.60 -3.34 -14.39
CA MET A 23 -14.03 -2.49 -13.33
C MET A 23 -12.53 -2.76 -13.17
N GLU A 24 -12.10 -4.01 -13.13
CA GLU A 24 -10.69 -4.40 -12.99
C GLU A 24 -9.80 -3.89 -14.15
N THR A 25 -10.34 -3.73 -15.33
CA THR A 25 -9.61 -3.23 -16.52
C THR A 25 -9.69 -1.72 -16.71
N ASN A 26 -10.56 -1.03 -15.97
CA ASN A 26 -10.71 0.42 -16.08
C ASN A 26 -9.83 1.12 -15.03
N LEU A 27 -8.84 1.88 -15.51
CA LEU A 27 -7.87 2.57 -14.66
C LEU A 27 -8.54 3.48 -13.61
N ARG A 28 -9.66 4.14 -13.98
CA ARG A 28 -10.43 4.99 -13.05
C ARG A 28 -10.80 4.28 -11.76
N TYR A 29 -11.24 3.03 -11.87
CA TYR A 29 -11.69 2.25 -10.71
C TYR A 29 -10.53 1.63 -9.93
N ARG A 30 -9.35 1.55 -10.55
CA ARG A 30 -8.12 1.09 -9.90
C ARG A 30 -7.35 2.22 -9.19
N ILE A 31 -7.72 3.50 -9.42
CA ILE A 31 -7.12 4.64 -8.69
C ILE A 31 -7.93 4.91 -7.43
N GLY A 32 -7.41 4.44 -6.32
CA GLY A 32 -7.91 4.61 -4.96
C GLY A 32 -7.35 5.83 -4.24
N VAL A 33 -7.61 5.91 -2.93
CA VAL A 33 -7.29 7.06 -2.08
C VAL A 33 -6.72 6.64 -0.74
N ASP A 34 -5.56 7.17 -0.37
CA ASP A 34 -5.04 7.13 0.98
C ASP A 34 -5.88 8.05 1.88
N VAL A 35 -6.87 7.48 2.55
CA VAL A 35 -7.67 8.22 3.54
C VAL A 35 -6.83 8.54 4.77
N GLY A 36 -5.90 7.65 5.12
CA GLY A 36 -5.01 7.80 6.26
C GLY A 36 -5.79 7.96 7.58
N ARG A 37 -5.64 9.12 8.21
CA ARG A 37 -6.32 9.48 9.48
C ARG A 37 -7.25 10.68 9.35
N ARG A 38 -7.62 11.08 8.13
CA ARG A 38 -8.40 12.30 7.88
C ARG A 38 -9.81 12.21 8.43
N VAL A 39 -10.40 11.03 8.34
CA VAL A 39 -11.77 10.75 8.80
C VAL A 39 -11.84 9.39 9.50
N SER A 40 -12.96 9.09 10.18
CA SER A 40 -13.20 7.76 10.75
C SER A 40 -13.35 6.70 9.64
N ALA A 41 -13.11 5.43 9.98
CA ALA A 41 -13.27 4.33 9.04
C ALA A 41 -14.70 4.26 8.47
N GLU A 42 -15.70 4.55 9.29
CA GLU A 42 -17.11 4.60 8.91
C GLU A 42 -17.40 5.72 7.89
N GLU A 43 -16.83 6.91 8.13
CA GLU A 43 -16.93 8.03 7.19
C GLU A 43 -16.16 7.74 5.90
N ALA A 44 -14.99 7.09 6.00
CA ALA A 44 -14.18 6.71 4.84
C ALA A 44 -14.94 5.77 3.91
N VAL A 45 -15.55 4.71 4.46
CA VAL A 45 -16.35 3.74 3.68
C VAL A 45 -17.52 4.41 2.97
N LYS A 46 -18.26 5.28 3.70
CA LYS A 46 -19.39 6.02 3.13
C LYS A 46 -18.91 6.96 2.02
N TRP A 47 -17.87 7.74 2.28
CA TRP A 47 -17.30 8.68 1.32
C TRP A 47 -16.78 7.95 0.07
N ALA A 48 -16.10 6.83 0.24
CA ALA A 48 -15.58 6.02 -0.87
C ALA A 48 -16.70 5.53 -1.79
N ALA A 49 -17.80 5.01 -1.22
CA ALA A 49 -18.98 4.58 -1.95
C ALA A 49 -19.66 5.74 -2.72
N GLU A 50 -19.79 6.92 -2.08
CA GLU A 50 -20.41 8.10 -2.68
C GLU A 50 -19.59 8.72 -3.82
N ASN A 51 -18.27 8.47 -3.85
CA ASN A 51 -17.33 9.07 -4.83
C ASN A 51 -16.73 8.06 -5.82
N GLU A 52 -17.29 6.85 -5.91
CA GLU A 52 -16.79 5.78 -6.79
C GLU A 52 -15.28 5.52 -6.59
N VAL A 53 -14.83 5.49 -5.32
CA VAL A 53 -13.48 5.13 -4.91
C VAL A 53 -13.53 3.70 -4.39
N TYR A 54 -13.00 2.76 -5.17
CA TYR A 54 -13.12 1.34 -4.82
C TYR A 54 -11.96 0.83 -3.96
N TYR A 55 -10.80 1.47 -4.01
CA TYR A 55 -9.63 1.13 -3.20
C TYR A 55 -9.33 2.27 -2.23
N PHE A 56 -9.18 1.99 -0.96
CA PHE A 56 -8.76 2.99 0.02
C PHE A 56 -8.06 2.33 1.20
N ASP A 57 -7.14 3.05 1.83
CA ASP A 57 -6.51 2.62 3.07
C ASP A 57 -6.70 3.62 4.21
N ILE A 58 -6.58 3.12 5.43
CA ILE A 58 -6.65 3.90 6.66
C ILE A 58 -5.46 3.61 7.56
N GLN A 59 -5.06 4.61 8.34
CA GLN A 59 -4.10 4.47 9.44
C GLN A 59 -4.83 4.27 10.76
N THR A 60 -4.34 3.33 11.58
CA THR A 60 -5.02 2.92 12.81
C THR A 60 -4.18 3.12 14.08
N ASP A 61 -3.13 3.93 14.02
CA ASP A 61 -2.26 4.22 15.18
C ASP A 61 -2.85 5.26 16.14
N ILE A 62 -3.58 6.23 15.60
CA ILE A 62 -4.10 7.36 16.35
C ILE A 62 -5.56 7.66 15.99
N ALA A 63 -6.20 8.54 16.79
CA ALA A 63 -7.56 8.99 16.49
C ALA A 63 -7.67 9.55 15.04
N PRO A 64 -8.83 9.36 14.37
CA PRO A 64 -10.06 8.74 14.90
C PRO A 64 -10.09 7.21 14.87
N ASN A 65 -9.08 6.56 14.32
CA ASN A 65 -9.05 5.12 14.00
C ASN A 65 -8.06 4.34 14.88
N ARG A 66 -8.03 4.59 16.20
CA ARG A 66 -7.13 3.85 17.08
C ARG A 66 -7.39 2.34 17.04
N LEU A 67 -6.34 1.55 16.99
CA LEU A 67 -6.36 0.08 16.93
C LEU A 67 -7.29 -0.53 17.98
N GLU A 68 -7.19 -0.06 19.22
CA GLU A 68 -7.99 -0.52 20.36
C GLU A 68 -9.48 -0.14 20.27
N SER A 69 -9.85 0.79 19.38
CA SER A 69 -11.25 1.19 19.18
C SER A 69 -12.03 0.28 18.23
N PHE A 70 -11.37 -0.65 17.56
CA PHE A 70 -12.01 -1.59 16.64
C PHE A 70 -12.49 -2.85 17.38
N ASP A 71 -13.65 -2.79 18.00
CA ASP A 71 -14.33 -3.96 18.53
C ASP A 71 -14.96 -4.81 17.41
N GLU A 72 -15.58 -5.93 17.79
CA GLU A 72 -16.17 -6.88 16.83
C GLU A 72 -17.34 -6.26 16.05
N GLU A 73 -18.17 -5.44 16.70
CA GLU A 73 -19.33 -4.80 16.09
C GLU A 73 -18.89 -3.76 15.06
N ARG A 74 -17.93 -2.91 15.42
CA ARG A 74 -17.33 -1.91 14.51
C ARG A 74 -16.68 -2.56 13.30
N CYS A 75 -15.85 -3.59 13.51
CA CYS A 75 -15.22 -4.34 12.43
C CYS A 75 -16.26 -4.96 11.48
N LYS A 76 -17.31 -5.58 12.03
CA LYS A 76 -18.39 -6.20 11.25
C LYS A 76 -19.18 -5.16 10.45
N GLY A 77 -19.45 -3.99 11.03
CA GLY A 77 -20.15 -2.89 10.37
C GLY A 77 -19.39 -2.42 9.12
N ILE A 78 -18.10 -2.11 9.27
CA ILE A 78 -17.25 -1.64 8.18
C ILE A 78 -17.15 -2.71 7.08
N ARG A 79 -16.82 -3.96 7.43
CA ARG A 79 -16.71 -5.07 6.47
C ARG A 79 -18.02 -5.27 5.70
N THR A 80 -19.17 -5.20 6.39
CA THR A 80 -20.47 -5.37 5.73
C THR A 80 -20.70 -4.33 4.65
N VAL A 81 -20.34 -3.07 4.88
CA VAL A 81 -20.51 -2.01 3.87
C VAL A 81 -19.49 -2.19 2.74
N CYS A 82 -18.24 -2.53 3.03
CA CYS A 82 -17.25 -2.85 2.01
C CYS A 82 -17.74 -3.97 1.08
N ASP A 83 -18.21 -5.09 1.65
CA ASP A 83 -18.75 -6.23 0.90
C ASP A 83 -19.95 -5.84 0.03
N GLN A 84 -20.86 -5.01 0.55
CA GLN A 84 -22.08 -4.58 -0.16
C GLN A 84 -21.79 -3.63 -1.32
N GLN A 85 -20.77 -2.77 -1.17
CA GLN A 85 -20.41 -1.74 -2.13
C GLN A 85 -19.25 -2.15 -3.05
N GLY A 86 -18.66 -3.33 -2.85
CA GLY A 86 -17.50 -3.80 -3.61
C GLY A 86 -16.26 -2.95 -3.36
N LEU A 87 -16.07 -2.48 -2.12
CA LEU A 87 -14.93 -1.66 -1.74
C LEU A 87 -13.80 -2.53 -1.20
N HIS A 88 -12.58 -2.19 -1.58
CA HIS A 88 -11.33 -2.82 -1.16
C HIS A 88 -10.65 -1.94 -0.11
N LEU A 89 -10.50 -2.47 1.09
CA LEU A 89 -9.91 -1.77 2.23
C LEU A 89 -8.50 -2.27 2.50
N GLY A 90 -7.56 -1.33 2.63
CA GLY A 90 -6.22 -1.55 3.15
C GLY A 90 -5.99 -0.90 4.50
N LEU A 91 -4.94 -1.33 5.18
CA LEU A 91 -4.38 -0.66 6.34
C LEU A 91 -2.98 -0.15 6.00
N HIS A 92 -2.59 0.97 6.63
CA HIS A 92 -1.27 1.54 6.46
C HIS A 92 -0.62 1.77 7.83
N THR A 93 0.53 1.13 8.09
CA THR A 93 1.24 1.29 9.35
C THR A 93 1.92 2.66 9.44
N LEU A 94 2.13 3.16 10.65
CA LEU A 94 2.82 4.43 10.84
C LEU A 94 4.33 4.28 10.59
N SER A 95 4.87 5.04 9.65
CA SER A 95 6.31 5.03 9.29
C SER A 95 7.22 5.43 10.46
N GLY A 96 6.69 6.20 11.42
CA GLY A 96 7.40 6.55 12.66
C GLY A 96 7.62 5.39 13.63
N VAL A 97 6.94 4.24 13.46
CA VAL A 97 7.21 3.04 14.25
C VAL A 97 8.38 2.29 13.64
N ASN A 98 9.53 2.33 14.31
CA ASN A 98 10.75 1.73 13.78
C ASN A 98 10.77 0.20 13.92
N ILE A 99 10.39 -0.51 12.87
CA ILE A 99 10.47 -1.98 12.87
C ILE A 99 11.91 -2.52 12.78
N ALA A 100 12.87 -1.66 12.51
CA ALA A 100 14.31 -2.00 12.56
C ALA A 100 14.90 -1.87 13.98
N GLU A 101 14.04 -1.82 15.01
CA GLU A 101 14.48 -1.66 16.40
C GLU A 101 15.27 -2.87 16.90
N ILE A 102 16.42 -2.60 17.53
CA ILE A 102 17.36 -3.60 18.02
C ILE A 102 17.34 -3.75 19.54
N SER A 103 16.74 -2.80 20.28
CA SER A 103 16.62 -2.88 21.74
C SER A 103 15.73 -4.07 22.14
N PRO A 104 16.20 -4.95 23.04
CA PRO A 104 15.38 -6.07 23.52
C PRO A 104 14.07 -5.64 24.16
N PHE A 105 14.04 -4.47 24.81
CA PHE A 105 12.83 -3.95 25.46
C PHE A 105 11.73 -3.53 24.46
N LEU A 106 12.14 -3.05 23.27
CA LEU A 106 11.21 -2.58 22.24
C LEU A 106 10.89 -3.66 21.20
N ARG A 107 11.73 -4.68 21.09
CA ARG A 107 11.58 -5.75 20.10
C ARG A 107 10.22 -6.40 20.18
N ASP A 108 9.84 -6.84 21.37
CA ASP A 108 8.59 -7.59 21.58
C ASP A 108 7.36 -6.68 21.40
N ALA A 109 7.48 -5.40 21.79
CA ALA A 109 6.43 -4.40 21.55
C ALA A 109 6.22 -4.14 20.05
N THR A 110 7.31 -4.07 19.27
CA THR A 110 7.22 -3.86 17.81
C THR A 110 6.69 -5.10 17.08
N ASP A 111 7.05 -6.30 17.54
CA ASP A 111 6.47 -7.54 17.01
C ASP A 111 4.96 -7.61 17.34
N ALA A 112 4.55 -7.21 18.54
CA ALA A 112 3.15 -7.12 18.94
C ALA A 112 2.36 -6.09 18.12
N TYR A 113 2.98 -4.96 17.79
CA TYR A 113 2.41 -3.93 16.93
C TYR A 113 2.03 -4.49 15.55
N LEU A 114 2.95 -5.15 14.84
CA LEU A 114 2.67 -5.74 13.54
C LEU A 114 1.59 -6.83 13.61
N ARG A 115 1.61 -7.66 14.66
CA ARG A 115 0.55 -8.67 14.88
C ARG A 115 -0.81 -8.03 15.09
N ALA A 116 -0.89 -6.94 15.86
CA ALA A 116 -2.14 -6.24 16.10
C ALA A 116 -2.75 -5.67 14.81
N TYR A 117 -1.92 -5.17 13.88
CA TYR A 117 -2.35 -4.78 12.54
C TYR A 117 -2.88 -5.96 11.73
N ILE A 118 -2.17 -7.10 11.72
CA ILE A 118 -2.59 -8.31 11.02
C ILE A 118 -3.90 -8.84 11.59
N ASP A 119 -4.05 -8.86 12.92
CA ASP A 119 -5.29 -9.28 13.59
C ASP A 119 -6.46 -8.34 13.27
N LEU A 120 -6.21 -7.03 13.23
CA LEU A 120 -7.23 -6.06 12.82
C LEU A 120 -7.61 -6.27 11.36
N ALA A 121 -6.64 -6.39 10.45
CA ALA A 121 -6.92 -6.62 9.03
C ALA A 121 -7.83 -7.83 8.83
N LYS A 122 -7.53 -8.94 9.52
CA LYS A 122 -8.38 -10.14 9.50
C LYS A 122 -9.80 -9.88 10.01
N ARG A 123 -9.97 -9.11 11.09
CA ARG A 123 -11.29 -8.83 11.69
C ARG A 123 -12.12 -7.88 10.84
N ILE A 124 -11.49 -6.81 10.33
CA ILE A 124 -12.17 -5.78 9.53
C ILE A 124 -12.37 -6.19 8.06
N GLY A 125 -11.69 -7.23 7.61
CA GLY A 125 -11.70 -7.69 6.21
C GLY A 125 -10.82 -6.84 5.30
N ALA A 126 -9.77 -6.21 5.85
CA ALA A 126 -8.78 -5.52 5.02
C ALA A 126 -7.96 -6.53 4.21
N GLU A 127 -7.72 -6.20 2.95
CA GLU A 127 -7.09 -7.10 1.98
C GLU A 127 -5.56 -7.00 2.02
N TRP A 128 -5.02 -5.84 2.40
CA TRP A 128 -3.57 -5.62 2.51
C TRP A 128 -3.22 -4.70 3.69
N ILE A 129 -1.94 -4.75 4.06
CA ILE A 129 -1.33 -3.83 5.02
C ILE A 129 -0.04 -3.28 4.41
N VAL A 130 0.06 -1.97 4.22
CA VAL A 130 1.33 -1.33 3.86
C VAL A 130 2.23 -1.29 5.09
N VAL A 131 3.44 -1.81 4.94
CA VAL A 131 4.46 -1.88 5.99
C VAL A 131 5.76 -1.26 5.52
N HIS A 132 6.50 -0.67 6.45
CA HIS A 132 7.79 -0.03 6.21
C HIS A 132 8.92 -0.90 6.75
N GLY A 133 10.13 -0.79 6.20
CA GLY A 133 11.31 -1.48 6.71
C GLY A 133 11.92 -0.83 7.96
N GLY A 134 11.38 0.30 8.38
CA GLY A 134 11.91 1.10 9.48
C GLY A 134 13.05 2.02 9.05
N TYR A 135 13.89 2.42 10.00
CA TYR A 135 14.98 3.35 9.74
C TYR A 135 16.23 3.03 10.56
N HIS A 136 17.35 3.56 10.11
CA HIS A 136 18.63 3.43 10.79
C HIS A 136 19.33 4.77 10.98
N PHE A 137 20.27 4.78 11.89
CA PHE A 137 21.31 5.81 12.00
C PHE A 137 22.55 5.34 11.23
N THR A 138 23.36 6.24 10.70
CA THR A 138 24.51 5.92 9.85
C THR A 138 25.45 4.86 10.43
N SER A 139 25.64 4.85 11.75
CA SER A 139 26.55 3.93 12.45
C SER A 139 26.05 2.49 12.63
N CYS A 140 24.78 2.21 12.36
CA CYS A 140 24.17 0.89 12.67
C CYS A 140 23.32 0.30 11.56
N ARG A 141 23.45 0.78 10.31
CA ARG A 141 22.63 0.37 9.16
C ARG A 141 22.50 -1.14 9.01
N LYS A 142 23.63 -1.87 8.94
CA LYS A 142 23.64 -3.33 8.74
C LYS A 142 22.87 -4.08 9.84
N MET A 143 23.06 -3.69 11.08
CA MET A 143 22.38 -4.32 12.23
C MET A 143 20.87 -4.07 12.20
N ARG A 144 20.45 -2.85 11.91
CA ARG A 144 19.05 -2.47 11.82
C ARG A 144 18.36 -3.09 10.61
N MET A 145 19.02 -3.15 9.47
CA MET A 145 18.49 -3.85 8.29
C MET A 145 18.25 -5.33 8.59
N GLN A 146 19.20 -6.00 9.26
CA GLN A 146 19.00 -7.40 9.66
C GLN A 146 17.84 -7.55 10.64
N ALA A 147 17.73 -6.65 11.64
CA ALA A 147 16.62 -6.67 12.59
C ALA A 147 15.26 -6.46 11.92
N SER A 148 15.19 -5.55 10.94
CA SER A 148 14.02 -5.32 10.12
C SER A 148 13.60 -6.57 9.34
N ILE A 149 14.54 -7.19 8.61
CA ILE A 149 14.29 -8.42 7.83
C ILE A 149 13.82 -9.54 8.73
N ASP A 150 14.46 -9.77 9.86
CA ASP A 150 14.09 -10.84 10.80
C ASP A 150 12.69 -10.62 11.39
N ARG A 151 12.31 -9.35 11.63
CA ARG A 151 10.97 -9.00 12.11
C ARG A 151 9.92 -9.17 11.03
N LEU A 152 10.19 -8.70 9.82
CA LEU A 152 9.29 -8.89 8.69
C LEU A 152 9.08 -10.37 8.38
N LYS A 153 10.10 -11.23 8.46
CA LYS A 153 9.93 -12.69 8.32
C LYS A 153 8.90 -13.23 9.32
N ARG A 154 9.02 -12.86 10.60
CA ARG A 154 8.05 -13.30 11.63
C ARG A 154 6.65 -12.72 11.40
N ALA A 155 6.56 -11.48 10.95
CA ALA A 155 5.27 -10.86 10.61
C ALA A 155 4.62 -11.55 9.40
N VAL A 156 5.39 -11.84 8.36
CA VAL A 156 4.94 -12.56 7.16
C VAL A 156 4.46 -13.97 7.51
N GLU A 157 5.23 -14.74 8.30
CA GLU A 157 4.80 -16.07 8.78
C GLU A 157 3.48 -16.00 9.57
N TYR A 158 3.25 -14.93 10.30
CA TYR A 158 1.99 -14.73 11.00
C TYR A 158 0.87 -14.32 10.05
N ALA A 159 1.14 -13.43 9.10
CA ALA A 159 0.20 -12.96 8.08
C ALA A 159 -0.27 -14.10 7.17
N GLU A 160 0.63 -15.02 6.79
CA GLU A 160 0.29 -16.25 6.04
C GLU A 160 -0.79 -17.07 6.76
N LYS A 161 -0.65 -17.27 8.08
CA LYS A 161 -1.62 -18.04 8.90
C LYS A 161 -2.97 -17.33 8.99
N GLN A 162 -3.00 -16.00 8.86
CA GLN A 162 -4.21 -15.20 8.89
C GLN A 162 -4.79 -14.92 7.49
N ASN A 163 -4.06 -15.32 6.43
CA ASN A 163 -4.37 -14.99 5.03
C ASN A 163 -4.48 -13.47 4.81
N VAL A 164 -3.51 -12.72 5.31
CA VAL A 164 -3.38 -11.27 5.17
C VAL A 164 -2.15 -10.96 4.31
N LEU A 165 -2.27 -10.01 3.39
CA LEU A 165 -1.19 -9.57 2.53
C LEU A 165 -0.44 -8.40 3.18
N LEU A 166 0.90 -8.46 3.20
CA LEU A 166 1.76 -7.35 3.57
C LEU A 166 2.38 -6.75 2.31
N LEU A 167 2.35 -5.42 2.20
CA LEU A 167 2.98 -4.68 1.12
C LEU A 167 4.16 -3.88 1.67
N LEU A 168 5.38 -4.29 1.35
CA LEU A 168 6.58 -3.54 1.75
C LEU A 168 6.74 -2.33 0.83
N GLU A 169 6.75 -1.14 1.43
CA GLU A 169 6.93 0.12 0.72
C GLU A 169 8.41 0.45 0.52
N ASN A 170 8.80 0.92 -0.69
CA ASN A 170 10.06 1.63 -0.86
C ASN A 170 9.91 3.06 -0.34
N LEU A 171 10.82 3.44 0.54
CA LEU A 171 10.83 4.75 1.17
C LEU A 171 11.78 5.72 0.43
N ASN A 172 11.76 6.96 0.84
CA ASN A 172 12.59 8.01 0.27
C ASN A 172 14.04 7.93 0.77
N GLY A 173 14.96 8.28 -0.12
CA GLY A 173 16.36 8.54 0.25
C GLY A 173 16.48 9.86 0.99
N GLU A 174 17.27 9.88 2.05
CA GLU A 174 17.59 11.08 2.80
C GLU A 174 19.00 11.58 2.43
N PRO A 175 19.30 12.89 2.60
CA PRO A 175 20.64 13.41 2.40
C PRO A 175 21.69 12.65 3.24
N GLU A 176 22.91 12.50 2.74
CA GLU A 176 23.99 11.72 3.38
C GLU A 176 24.23 12.11 4.85
N LEU A 177 24.03 13.39 5.18
CA LEU A 177 24.21 13.93 6.54
C LEU A 177 22.93 13.94 7.38
N ALA A 178 21.83 13.33 6.90
CA ALA A 178 20.62 13.20 7.71
C ALA A 178 20.87 12.30 8.92
N GLU A 179 20.18 12.59 10.02
CA GLU A 179 20.29 11.80 11.25
C GLU A 179 19.67 10.41 11.08
N VAL A 180 18.62 10.32 10.27
CA VAL A 180 17.83 9.10 10.05
C VAL A 180 17.78 8.79 8.56
N HIS A 181 17.95 7.51 8.20
CA HIS A 181 17.78 6.99 6.86
C HIS A 181 16.75 5.86 6.87
N TYR A 182 15.79 5.90 5.99
CA TYR A 182 14.73 4.89 5.88
C TYR A 182 15.21 3.61 5.18
N MET A 183 14.41 2.54 5.27
CA MET A 183 14.69 1.25 4.63
C MET A 183 13.38 0.60 4.15
N PRO A 184 13.38 0.04 2.91
CA PRO A 184 14.36 0.25 1.83
C PRO A 184 14.19 1.63 1.18
N ASP A 185 15.27 2.35 0.92
CA ASP A 185 15.27 3.69 0.34
C ASP A 185 15.82 3.77 -1.09
N ASN A 186 16.20 2.64 -1.66
CA ASN A 186 16.74 2.52 -3.01
C ASN A 186 16.45 1.14 -3.61
N LEU A 187 16.67 1.00 -4.92
CA LEU A 187 16.40 -0.23 -5.66
C LEU A 187 17.18 -1.45 -5.13
N ALA A 188 18.45 -1.27 -4.77
CA ALA A 188 19.30 -2.38 -4.30
C ALA A 188 18.79 -2.94 -2.97
N ASP A 189 18.42 -2.08 -2.04
CA ASP A 189 17.83 -2.47 -0.76
C ASP A 189 16.46 -3.11 -0.95
N THR A 190 15.60 -2.54 -1.80
CA THR A 190 14.29 -3.11 -2.12
C THR A 190 14.44 -4.55 -2.63
N LYS A 191 15.30 -4.77 -3.61
CA LYS A 191 15.61 -6.12 -4.12
C LYS A 191 16.16 -7.03 -3.04
N TYR A 192 17.01 -6.51 -2.15
CA TYR A 192 17.58 -7.30 -1.07
C TYR A 192 16.53 -7.79 -0.08
N TYR A 193 15.56 -6.94 0.32
CA TYR A 193 14.45 -7.36 1.18
C TYR A 193 13.65 -8.51 0.56
N PHE A 194 13.25 -8.40 -0.70
CA PHE A 194 12.48 -9.45 -1.40
C PHE A 194 13.31 -10.73 -1.63
N ALA A 195 14.62 -10.62 -1.82
CA ALA A 195 15.51 -11.78 -1.90
C ALA A 195 15.63 -12.52 -0.55
N GLN A 196 15.56 -11.79 0.57
CA GLN A 196 15.65 -12.38 1.92
C GLN A 196 14.31 -12.95 2.42
N ILE A 197 13.17 -12.44 1.92
CA ILE A 197 11.82 -12.79 2.38
C ILE A 197 11.01 -13.26 1.18
N GLN A 198 11.08 -14.57 0.91
CA GLN A 198 10.35 -15.17 -0.22
C GLN A 198 9.01 -15.73 0.30
N SER A 199 7.93 -14.98 0.09
CA SER A 199 6.59 -15.36 0.52
C SER A 199 5.54 -14.81 -0.44
N PRO A 200 4.46 -15.54 -0.72
CA PRO A 200 3.32 -15.01 -1.47
C PRO A 200 2.58 -13.90 -0.71
N ASN A 201 2.74 -13.85 0.62
CA ASN A 201 2.08 -12.86 1.48
C ASN A 201 2.95 -11.60 1.74
N LEU A 202 4.10 -11.48 1.05
CA LEU A 202 4.86 -10.23 0.98
C LEU A 202 4.93 -9.77 -0.47
N ARG A 203 4.34 -8.59 -0.74
CA ARG A 203 4.32 -7.94 -2.03
C ARG A 203 4.89 -6.54 -1.93
N TRP A 204 5.00 -5.85 -3.03
CA TRP A 204 5.58 -4.52 -3.11
C TRP A 204 4.49 -3.44 -3.22
N SER A 205 4.58 -2.42 -2.37
CA SER A 205 3.93 -1.13 -2.54
C SER A 205 4.95 -0.17 -3.12
N PHE A 206 4.77 0.19 -4.39
CA PHE A 206 5.67 1.07 -5.11
C PHE A 206 5.27 2.53 -4.94
N THR A 207 6.00 3.28 -4.11
CA THR A 207 5.77 4.71 -3.89
C THR A 207 6.61 5.53 -4.86
N ILE A 208 5.94 6.11 -5.86
CA ILE A 208 6.59 6.74 -7.01
C ILE A 208 7.25 8.08 -6.68
N ASN A 209 6.66 8.86 -5.78
CA ASN A 209 7.26 10.12 -5.35
C ASN A 209 8.58 9.90 -4.57
N HIS A 210 8.73 8.78 -3.85
CA HIS A 210 10.00 8.41 -3.23
C HIS A 210 11.05 8.02 -4.29
N ALA A 211 10.63 7.31 -5.34
CA ALA A 211 11.52 6.95 -6.44
C ALA A 211 11.85 8.12 -7.37
N HIS A 212 11.02 9.16 -7.42
CA HIS A 212 11.14 10.25 -8.39
C HIS A 212 12.44 11.06 -8.22
N PHE A 213 12.89 11.27 -7.00
CA PHE A 213 14.15 11.97 -6.73
C PHE A 213 15.35 11.05 -6.45
N ASP A 214 15.17 9.72 -6.51
CA ASP A 214 16.29 8.80 -6.58
C ASP A 214 17.04 8.99 -7.91
N PRO A 215 18.37 8.89 -7.96
CA PRO A 215 19.14 9.07 -9.20
C PRO A 215 18.72 8.21 -10.38
N ILE A 216 18.15 7.02 -10.15
CA ILE A 216 17.62 6.17 -11.23
C ILE A 216 16.17 6.50 -11.62
N GLY A 217 15.47 7.27 -10.79
CA GLY A 217 14.10 7.70 -10.99
C GLY A 217 13.07 6.56 -11.03
N ILE A 218 11.82 6.93 -11.29
CA ILE A 218 10.69 5.99 -11.41
C ILE A 218 10.99 4.90 -12.45
N ALA A 219 11.52 5.30 -13.62
CA ALA A 219 11.85 4.36 -14.69
C ALA A 219 12.86 3.29 -14.26
N GLY A 220 13.91 3.69 -13.53
CA GLY A 220 14.92 2.75 -13.04
C GLY A 220 14.36 1.75 -12.01
N PHE A 221 13.41 2.15 -11.19
CA PHE A 221 12.71 1.23 -10.28
C PHE A 221 11.83 0.24 -11.07
N VAL A 222 11.02 0.72 -12.02
CA VAL A 222 10.15 -0.14 -12.84
C VAL A 222 10.96 -1.13 -13.67
N ASP A 223 12.05 -0.69 -14.27
CA ASP A 223 12.92 -1.55 -15.10
C ASP A 223 13.77 -2.51 -14.25
N GLY A 224 14.05 -2.15 -13.00
CA GLY A 224 14.93 -2.91 -12.12
C GLY A 224 14.23 -3.91 -11.22
N MET A 225 12.96 -3.70 -10.86
CA MET A 225 12.18 -4.60 -10.00
C MET A 225 11.43 -5.65 -10.84
N ASP A 226 11.12 -6.78 -10.21
CA ASP A 226 10.13 -7.71 -10.73
C ASP A 226 8.73 -7.14 -10.45
N MET A 227 8.11 -6.55 -11.48
CA MET A 227 6.78 -5.93 -11.37
C MET A 227 5.67 -6.94 -11.02
N SER A 228 5.90 -8.25 -11.15
CA SER A 228 4.95 -9.26 -10.67
C SER A 228 4.81 -9.29 -9.14
N LEU A 229 5.75 -8.66 -8.41
CA LEU A 229 5.68 -8.48 -6.96
C LEU A 229 4.86 -7.25 -6.56
N CYS A 230 4.59 -6.32 -7.49
CA CYS A 230 3.88 -5.07 -7.19
C CYS A 230 2.38 -5.30 -7.15
N GLU A 231 1.75 -4.98 -6.04
CA GLU A 231 0.28 -5.03 -5.85
C GLU A 231 -0.33 -3.64 -5.71
N GLU A 232 0.46 -2.67 -5.28
CA GLU A 232 0.04 -1.29 -5.10
C GLU A 232 1.09 -0.33 -5.66
N VAL A 233 0.63 0.73 -6.35
CA VAL A 233 1.45 1.86 -6.75
C VAL A 233 0.93 3.11 -6.04
N ARG A 234 1.69 3.66 -5.11
CA ARG A 234 1.33 4.90 -4.41
C ARG A 234 1.78 6.10 -5.22
N VAL A 235 0.86 7.03 -5.41
CA VAL A 235 1.03 8.16 -6.34
C VAL A 235 0.81 9.50 -5.63
N ALA A 236 1.79 10.38 -5.76
CA ALA A 236 1.72 11.80 -5.48
C ALA A 236 2.70 12.49 -6.43
N ASP A 237 2.50 13.77 -6.72
CA ASP A 237 3.49 14.52 -7.46
C ASP A 237 4.67 14.91 -6.56
N ASN A 238 5.82 15.22 -7.17
CA ASN A 238 7.06 15.57 -6.48
C ASN A 238 7.90 16.48 -7.40
N ASN A 239 8.68 17.38 -6.82
CA ASN A 239 9.55 18.28 -7.59
C ASN A 239 10.94 17.70 -7.94
N GLY A 240 11.26 16.48 -7.45
CA GLY A 240 12.54 15.81 -7.69
C GLY A 240 13.70 16.23 -6.77
N GLU A 241 13.44 17.03 -5.72
CA GLU A 241 14.49 17.53 -4.83
C GLU A 241 14.52 16.82 -3.47
N TYR A 242 13.35 16.56 -2.88
CA TYR A 242 13.20 15.89 -1.58
C TYR A 242 11.80 15.29 -1.46
N GLU A 243 11.53 14.57 -0.38
CA GLU A 243 10.25 13.92 -0.18
C GLU A 243 9.11 14.93 -0.04
N LEU A 244 8.16 14.86 -0.98
CA LEU A 244 6.96 15.68 -1.04
C LEU A 244 5.77 14.84 -1.54
N HIS A 245 4.59 15.15 -1.02
CA HIS A 245 3.31 14.65 -1.52
C HIS A 245 2.51 15.82 -2.10
N MET A 246 2.74 16.10 -3.38
CA MET A 246 2.14 17.23 -4.09
C MET A 246 0.92 16.80 -4.89
N LEU A 247 0.02 17.76 -5.15
CA LEU A 247 -1.10 17.57 -6.07
C LEU A 247 -0.55 17.27 -7.49
N PRO A 248 -1.01 16.22 -8.18
CA PRO A 248 -0.64 15.92 -9.57
C PRO A 248 -0.77 17.15 -10.48
N GLY A 249 0.31 17.43 -11.20
CA GLY A 249 0.45 18.60 -12.06
C GLY A 249 1.08 19.82 -11.40
N THR A 250 1.48 19.75 -10.14
CA THR A 250 2.20 20.84 -9.46
C THR A 250 3.69 20.55 -9.22
N GLY A 251 4.14 19.35 -9.54
CA GLY A 251 5.53 18.92 -9.52
C GLY A 251 6.06 18.61 -10.92
N THR A 252 6.93 17.61 -11.01
CA THR A 252 7.65 17.24 -12.24
C THR A 252 7.45 15.77 -12.66
N VAL A 253 6.56 15.02 -12.00
CA VAL A 253 6.25 13.64 -12.38
C VAL A 253 5.51 13.61 -13.71
N ASP A 254 6.02 12.85 -14.68
CA ASP A 254 5.30 12.56 -15.92
C ASP A 254 4.31 11.41 -15.71
N PHE A 255 3.06 11.74 -15.38
CA PHE A 255 2.01 10.75 -15.13
C PHE A 255 1.64 9.95 -16.39
N GLY A 256 1.80 10.51 -17.60
CA GLY A 256 1.56 9.80 -18.84
C GLY A 256 2.58 8.66 -19.04
N ASP A 257 3.87 8.96 -18.88
CA ASP A 257 4.94 7.95 -18.95
C ASP A 257 4.83 6.94 -17.80
N LEU A 258 4.52 7.40 -16.58
CA LEU A 258 4.30 6.55 -15.41
C LEU A 258 3.28 5.43 -15.68
N PHE A 259 2.05 5.80 -16.03
CA PHE A 259 0.99 4.81 -16.28
C PHE A 259 1.32 3.92 -17.46
N LYS A 260 1.86 4.49 -18.55
CA LYS A 260 2.27 3.73 -19.71
C LYS A 260 3.31 2.66 -19.38
N ARG A 261 4.33 2.97 -18.57
CA ARG A 261 5.36 2.01 -18.16
C ARG A 261 4.80 0.93 -17.26
N ILE A 262 4.03 1.30 -16.25
CA ILE A 262 3.48 0.34 -15.27
C ILE A 262 2.50 -0.60 -15.96
N GLU A 263 1.54 -0.10 -16.73
CA GLU A 263 0.54 -0.92 -17.42
C GLU A 263 1.19 -1.81 -18.51
N ALA A 264 2.24 -1.33 -19.20
CA ALA A 264 2.99 -2.14 -20.18
C ALA A 264 3.69 -3.35 -19.55
N ASN A 265 3.99 -3.33 -18.25
CA ASN A 265 4.50 -4.46 -17.49
C ASN A 265 3.42 -5.44 -17.01
N GLY A 266 2.16 -5.26 -17.42
CA GLY A 266 1.05 -6.14 -17.06
C GLY A 266 0.57 -5.97 -15.62
N PHE A 267 0.73 -4.79 -15.05
CA PHE A 267 0.28 -4.49 -13.69
C PHE A 267 -1.25 -4.60 -13.56
N THR A 268 -1.70 -5.43 -12.64
CA THR A 268 -3.13 -5.68 -12.37
C THR A 268 -3.59 -5.20 -11.00
N GLY A 269 -2.68 -4.66 -10.19
CA GLY A 269 -2.97 -4.13 -8.87
C GLY A 269 -3.67 -2.76 -8.92
N HIS A 270 -3.62 -2.02 -7.84
CA HIS A 270 -4.28 -0.73 -7.72
C HIS A 270 -3.28 0.41 -7.51
N TYR A 271 -3.74 1.63 -7.80
CA TYR A 271 -3.01 2.86 -7.52
C TYR A 271 -3.60 3.54 -6.29
N MET A 272 -2.75 4.08 -5.42
CA MET A 272 -3.16 4.75 -4.20
C MET A 272 -2.73 6.21 -4.20
N ASN A 273 -3.70 7.09 -4.30
CA ASN A 273 -3.54 8.54 -4.30
C ASN A 273 -3.31 9.06 -2.87
N GLY A 274 -2.21 9.72 -2.56
CA GLY A 274 -1.84 10.07 -1.19
C GLY A 274 -1.30 11.49 -1.01
N PHE A 275 -2.14 12.54 -1.09
CA PHE A 275 -1.75 13.94 -0.85
C PHE A 275 -2.98 14.79 -0.44
N GLY A 276 -2.77 15.98 0.11
CA GLY A 276 -3.80 16.99 0.34
C GLY A 276 -5.06 16.48 1.08
N SER A 277 -6.20 16.98 0.67
CA SER A 277 -7.52 16.57 1.14
C SER A 277 -8.13 15.44 0.27
N LEU A 278 -9.19 14.80 0.75
CA LEU A 278 -9.93 13.81 -0.04
C LEU A 278 -10.44 14.39 -1.37
N GLN A 279 -10.84 15.67 -1.38
CA GLN A 279 -11.27 16.36 -2.60
C GLN A 279 -10.11 16.62 -3.56
N ASP A 280 -8.93 16.99 -3.04
CA ASP A 280 -7.73 17.15 -3.87
C ASP A 280 -7.36 15.83 -4.56
N MET A 281 -7.50 14.70 -3.85
CA MET A 281 -7.22 13.39 -4.41
C MET A 281 -8.22 12.99 -5.52
N LEU A 282 -9.49 13.37 -5.42
CA LEU A 282 -10.44 13.21 -6.54
C LEU A 282 -10.03 14.06 -7.75
N THR A 283 -9.63 15.29 -7.52
CA THR A 283 -9.15 16.18 -8.59
C THR A 283 -7.88 15.63 -9.24
N GLY A 284 -6.93 15.14 -8.43
CA GLY A 284 -5.72 14.50 -8.90
C GLY A 284 -5.98 13.23 -9.69
N ARG A 285 -7.00 12.43 -9.31
CA ARG A 285 -7.43 11.24 -10.08
C ARG A 285 -7.83 11.64 -11.50
N GLU A 286 -8.62 12.68 -11.69
CA GLU A 286 -9.03 13.13 -13.03
C GLU A 286 -7.83 13.61 -13.84
N TYR A 287 -6.92 14.39 -13.24
CA TYR A 287 -5.68 14.82 -13.87
C TYR A 287 -4.85 13.64 -14.37
N MET A 288 -4.64 12.63 -13.53
CA MET A 288 -3.88 11.43 -13.86
C MET A 288 -4.53 10.64 -15.00
N LEU A 289 -5.85 10.49 -14.98
CA LEU A 289 -6.60 9.81 -16.04
C LEU A 289 -6.47 10.52 -17.39
N ASP A 290 -6.52 11.84 -17.42
CA ASP A 290 -6.36 12.62 -18.65
C ASP A 290 -4.96 12.43 -19.25
N HIS A 291 -3.91 12.37 -18.41
CA HIS A 291 -2.55 12.13 -18.84
C HIS A 291 -2.33 10.67 -19.31
N ALA A 292 -2.92 9.71 -18.62
CA ALA A 292 -2.89 8.30 -19.04
C ALA A 292 -3.57 8.11 -20.41
N ARG A 293 -4.74 8.75 -20.64
CA ARG A 293 -5.45 8.73 -21.94
C ARG A 293 -4.57 9.36 -23.03
N ALA A 294 -3.99 10.54 -22.76
CA ALA A 294 -3.10 11.21 -23.71
C ALA A 294 -1.89 10.35 -24.10
N ALA A 295 -1.38 9.55 -23.15
CA ALA A 295 -0.29 8.60 -23.37
C ALA A 295 -0.73 7.27 -24.04
N GLY A 296 -2.02 7.09 -24.31
CA GLY A 296 -2.59 5.90 -24.98
C GLY A 296 -2.70 4.67 -24.07
N VAL A 297 -2.84 4.88 -22.76
CA VAL A 297 -3.05 3.78 -21.79
C VAL A 297 -4.45 3.19 -21.95
N ALA A 298 -4.53 1.86 -22.11
CA ALA A 298 -5.81 1.17 -22.25
C ALA A 298 -6.62 1.23 -20.96
N GLY A 299 -7.92 1.51 -21.07
CA GLY A 299 -8.82 1.57 -19.92
C GLY A 299 -8.76 2.88 -19.10
N ALA A 300 -7.97 3.87 -19.54
CA ALA A 300 -7.92 5.19 -18.90
C ALA A 300 -9.14 6.06 -19.24
#